data_0aee4ee451bdfcd9cc0ce21350d4bfd7
#
_entry.id   0aee4ee451bdfcd9cc0ce21350d4bfd7
#
_cell.length_a   1.000
_cell.length_b   1.000
_cell.length_c   1.000
_cell.angle_alpha   90.00
_cell.angle_beta   90.00
_cell.angle_gamma   90.00
#
_symmetry.space_group_name_H-M   'P 1'
#
loop_
_entity.id
_entity.type
_entity.pdbx_description
1 polymer ?
#
loop_
_entity_poly.entity_id
_entity_poly.type
_entity_poly.pdbx_seq_one_letter_code
_entity_poly.pdbx_strand_id
1 'polypeptide(L)'
;MAIVPVLGAAGFGVWKISQPVAANAAHEASADHEVSATEAATAPVAISAKPGEPVQRVEHMTCEVAKGWPVVLVRDANDRSPWWVQGKAERKDGQKFTARAHFGNESTEAGQRYQIVVLSTADESAAQRFETGTTLDEIPRDLTHSELIEVVRQ
;
A
#
# COMPACT_ATOMS: atom_id res chain seq x y z
N MET A 1 34.85 37.14 35.10
CA MET A 1 36.10 37.11 34.30
C MET A 1 35.67 36.74 32.90
N ALA A 2 35.47 37.73 32.12
CA ALA A 2 36.25 38.19 30.97
C ALA A 2 36.06 37.25 29.78
N ILE A 3 35.16 37.60 28.83
CA ILE A 3 35.33 38.38 27.61
C ILE A 3 36.33 37.69 26.65
N VAL A 4 35.94 37.39 25.39
CA VAL A 4 35.98 38.26 24.20
C VAL A 4 35.39 37.55 22.97
N PRO A 5 34.71 38.27 22.07
CA PRO A 5 34.20 37.75 20.80
C PRO A 5 35.20 37.97 19.67
N VAL A 6 35.13 37.18 18.61
CA VAL A 6 35.82 37.48 17.35
C VAL A 6 34.79 37.52 16.20
N LEU A 7 34.68 38.70 15.69
CA LEU A 7 34.05 39.01 14.37
C LEU A 7 35.01 38.60 13.24
N GLY A 8 34.48 38.12 12.17
CA GLY A 8 35.20 37.90 10.91
C GLY A 8 34.29 38.00 9.72
N ALA A 9 34.41 39.01 9.03
CA ALA A 9 33.85 39.77 7.95
C ALA A 9 33.78 39.08 6.59
N ALA A 10 32.69 39.39 5.90
CA ALA A 10 32.52 39.80 4.47
C ALA A 10 33.32 39.08 3.37
N GLY A 11 32.55 38.56 2.40
CA GLY A 11 32.98 38.21 1.05
C GLY A 11 31.84 38.37 0.08
N PHE A 12 31.64 39.62 -0.43
CA PHE A 12 30.76 39.91 -1.58
C PHE A 12 31.47 39.42 -2.84
N GLY A 13 30.85 38.51 -3.56
CA GLY A 13 31.23 38.13 -4.91
C GLY A 13 30.11 38.41 -5.90
N VAL A 14 30.17 39.64 -6.46
CA VAL A 14 29.34 40.06 -7.60
C VAL A 14 29.91 39.41 -8.84
N TRP A 15 29.16 38.60 -9.55
CA TRP A 15 29.49 38.18 -10.91
C TRP A 15 28.48 38.75 -11.88
N LYS A 16 29.06 39.55 -12.77
CA LYS A 16 28.50 40.41 -13.78
C LYS A 16 27.86 39.58 -14.92
N ILE A 17 26.74 40.11 -15.34
CA ILE A 17 25.99 39.82 -16.56
C ILE A 17 26.87 39.96 -17.81
N SER A 18 26.75 39.06 -18.72
CA SER A 18 27.01 39.32 -20.15
C SER A 18 26.08 38.42 -20.97
N GLN A 19 25.08 39.06 -21.54
CA GLN A 19 24.37 38.53 -22.70
C GLN A 19 25.15 38.94 -23.96
N PRO A 20 25.06 38.17 -25.03
CA PRO A 20 24.78 38.72 -26.34
C PRO A 20 23.51 38.17 -26.99
N VAL A 21 22.90 39.09 -27.69
CA VAL A 21 21.66 39.00 -28.45
C VAL A 21 21.93 38.43 -29.85
N ALA A 22 20.87 37.81 -30.42
CA ALA A 22 20.55 37.57 -31.84
C ALA A 22 21.24 36.36 -32.51
N ALA A 23 20.60 35.55 -33.28
CA ALA A 23 19.50 35.69 -34.23
C ALA A 23 19.05 34.29 -34.71
N ASN A 24 17.76 34.22 -35.03
CA ASN A 24 17.08 33.38 -36.03
C ASN A 24 17.75 32.12 -36.59
N ALA A 25 17.04 30.99 -36.42
CA ALA A 25 16.58 30.19 -37.57
C ALA A 25 15.56 29.14 -37.09
N ALA A 26 14.43 29.17 -37.74
CA ALA A 26 13.41 28.15 -37.66
C ALA A 26 13.97 26.79 -38.12
N HIS A 27 13.71 25.75 -37.37
CA HIS A 27 13.55 24.42 -37.93
C HIS A 27 12.53 23.66 -37.10
N GLU A 28 11.46 23.31 -37.81
CA GLU A 28 10.48 22.32 -37.42
C GLU A 28 11.20 21.01 -37.07
N ALA A 29 10.69 20.34 -36.11
CA ALA A 29 10.27 18.96 -36.22
C ALA A 29 10.49 18.17 -34.94
N SER A 30 9.50 17.40 -34.69
CA SER A 30 9.45 16.17 -33.89
C SER A 30 9.25 16.39 -32.38
N ALA A 31 7.99 16.47 -32.06
CA ALA A 31 7.46 16.05 -30.80
C ALA A 31 7.75 14.55 -30.61
N ASP A 32 8.89 14.22 -30.06
CA ASP A 32 9.03 12.97 -29.32
C ASP A 32 8.33 13.18 -27.98
N HIS A 33 7.07 12.74 -27.98
CA HIS A 33 6.37 12.42 -26.76
C HIS A 33 7.09 11.21 -26.17
N GLU A 34 8.11 11.49 -25.40
CA GLU A 34 8.58 10.57 -24.38
C GLU A 34 7.45 10.40 -23.40
N VAL A 35 6.63 9.38 -23.68
CA VAL A 35 5.66 8.86 -22.74
C VAL A 35 6.49 8.39 -21.56
N SER A 36 6.66 9.28 -20.59
CA SER A 36 7.15 8.93 -19.27
C SER A 36 6.18 7.86 -18.78
N ALA A 37 6.59 6.62 -18.90
CA ALA A 37 5.93 5.51 -18.25
C ALA A 37 5.92 5.90 -16.77
N THR A 38 4.78 6.35 -16.31
CA THR A 38 4.51 6.52 -14.89
C THR A 38 4.72 5.13 -14.31
N GLU A 39 5.88 4.92 -13.74
CA GLU A 39 6.20 3.76 -12.92
C GLU A 39 5.09 3.71 -11.88
N ALA A 40 4.14 2.80 -12.10
CA ALA A 40 3.04 2.59 -11.17
C ALA A 40 3.71 2.27 -9.85
N ALA A 41 3.67 3.22 -8.94
CA ALA A 41 4.20 3.04 -7.59
C ALA A 41 3.54 1.80 -7.04
N THR A 42 4.29 0.70 -6.99
CA THR A 42 3.80 -0.60 -6.48
C THR A 42 3.25 -0.33 -5.09
N ALA A 43 1.96 -0.53 -4.92
CA ALA A 43 1.32 -0.33 -3.62
C ALA A 43 2.12 -1.09 -2.57
N PRO A 44 2.47 -0.48 -1.43
CA PRO A 44 3.32 -1.11 -0.43
C PRO A 44 2.70 -2.39 0.16
N VAL A 45 1.42 -2.64 -0.12
CA VAL A 45 0.66 -3.82 0.26
C VAL A 45 -0.23 -4.25 -0.90
N ALA A 46 -0.13 -5.50 -1.31
CA ALA A 46 -0.96 -6.08 -2.37
C ALA A 46 -1.55 -7.43 -1.95
N ILE A 47 -2.67 -7.79 -2.56
CA ILE A 47 -3.33 -9.08 -2.41
C ILE A 47 -3.59 -9.70 -3.78
N SER A 48 -3.51 -11.01 -3.89
CA SER A 48 -3.68 -11.73 -5.16
C SER A 48 -5.13 -11.80 -5.68
N ALA A 49 -6.13 -11.54 -4.83
CA ALA A 49 -7.53 -11.54 -5.24
C ALA A 49 -7.83 -10.42 -6.24
N LYS A 50 -8.79 -10.68 -7.14
CA LYS A 50 -9.28 -9.72 -8.12
C LYS A 50 -10.72 -9.31 -7.78
N PRO A 51 -11.14 -8.09 -8.12
CA PRO A 51 -12.53 -7.66 -7.94
C PRO A 51 -13.50 -8.59 -8.64
N GLY A 52 -14.52 -9.06 -7.91
CA GLY A 52 -15.53 -10.00 -8.41
C GLY A 52 -15.06 -11.45 -8.55
N GLU A 53 -13.84 -11.77 -8.13
CA GLU A 53 -13.32 -13.14 -8.19
C GLU A 53 -14.16 -14.10 -7.36
N PRO A 54 -14.52 -15.26 -7.90
CA PRO A 54 -15.21 -16.30 -7.15
C PRO A 54 -14.26 -16.95 -6.15
N VAL A 55 -14.67 -17.04 -4.88
CA VAL A 55 -13.89 -17.66 -3.81
C VAL A 55 -14.65 -18.79 -3.13
N GLN A 56 -13.94 -19.78 -2.64
CA GLN A 56 -14.50 -20.85 -1.82
C GLN A 56 -14.69 -20.34 -0.37
N ARG A 57 -15.42 -21.14 0.44
CA ARG A 57 -15.60 -20.82 1.87
C ARG A 57 -14.30 -20.57 2.61
N VAL A 58 -13.28 -21.28 2.24
CA VAL A 58 -11.93 -21.16 2.79
C VAL A 58 -10.94 -21.09 1.64
N GLU A 59 -10.17 -20.01 1.61
CA GLU A 59 -9.15 -19.78 0.59
C GLU A 59 -7.79 -19.51 1.22
N HIS A 60 -6.74 -19.84 0.49
CA HIS A 60 -5.37 -19.42 0.79
C HIS A 60 -5.02 -18.21 -0.05
N MET A 61 -5.10 -17.04 0.57
CA MET A 61 -4.81 -15.76 -0.07
C MET A 61 -3.31 -15.51 -0.05
N THR A 62 -2.75 -15.17 -1.21
CA THR A 62 -1.38 -14.66 -1.30
C THR A 62 -1.40 -13.15 -1.18
N CYS A 63 -0.52 -12.61 -0.35
CA CYS A 63 -0.33 -11.18 -0.21
C CYS A 63 1.15 -10.82 -0.23
N GLU A 64 1.44 -9.60 -0.65
CA GLU A 64 2.78 -9.04 -0.66
C GLU A 64 2.79 -7.78 0.19
N VAL A 65 3.79 -7.65 1.06
CA VAL A 65 4.03 -6.44 1.83
C VAL A 65 5.48 -6.02 1.65
N ALA A 66 5.68 -4.77 1.25
CA ALA A 66 7.02 -4.23 1.01
C ALA A 66 7.84 -4.21 2.30
N LYS A 67 7.18 -3.99 3.43
CA LYS A 67 7.81 -3.94 4.74
C LYS A 67 6.85 -4.43 5.81
N GLY A 68 7.37 -5.21 6.77
CA GLY A 68 6.62 -5.66 7.93
C GLY A 68 5.94 -7.02 7.73
N TRP A 69 4.74 -7.18 8.30
CA TRP A 69 4.00 -8.44 8.34
C TRP A 69 2.52 -8.23 8.06
N PRO A 70 1.89 -9.03 7.18
CA PRO A 70 0.50 -8.82 6.81
C PRO A 70 -0.49 -9.38 7.84
N VAL A 71 -1.64 -8.69 7.93
CA VAL A 71 -2.85 -9.17 8.59
C VAL A 71 -3.99 -9.08 7.60
N VAL A 72 -4.67 -10.19 7.32
CA VAL A 72 -5.80 -10.24 6.39
C VAL A 72 -7.09 -10.02 7.16
N LEU A 73 -7.91 -9.10 6.68
CA LEU A 73 -9.23 -8.81 7.20
C LEU A 73 -10.29 -9.11 6.14
N VAL A 74 -11.40 -9.69 6.55
CA VAL A 74 -12.56 -9.98 5.70
C VAL A 74 -13.82 -9.49 6.39
N ARG A 75 -14.76 -8.89 5.63
CA ARG A 75 -16.10 -8.60 6.11
C ARG A 75 -17.14 -8.90 5.03
N ASP A 76 -18.41 -9.00 5.42
CA ASP A 76 -19.53 -9.02 4.51
C ASP A 76 -19.66 -7.66 3.80
N ALA A 77 -19.84 -7.67 2.47
CA ALA A 77 -19.94 -6.46 1.67
C ALA A 77 -21.33 -5.82 1.69
N ASN A 78 -22.36 -6.60 2.02
CA ASN A 78 -23.74 -6.14 2.01
C ASN A 78 -24.22 -5.54 3.34
N ASP A 79 -23.39 -5.62 4.38
CA ASP A 79 -23.74 -5.22 5.73
C ASP A 79 -22.67 -4.28 6.31
N ARG A 80 -23.04 -3.63 7.40
CA ARG A 80 -22.09 -2.89 8.26
C ARG A 80 -21.34 -3.83 9.22
N SER A 81 -21.09 -5.05 8.75
CA SER A 81 -20.38 -6.07 9.50
C SER A 81 -18.99 -5.59 9.90
N PRO A 82 -18.52 -5.95 11.08
CA PRO A 82 -17.16 -5.69 11.48
C PRO A 82 -16.17 -6.45 10.60
N TRP A 83 -14.93 -6.02 10.58
CA TRP A 83 -13.84 -6.73 9.96
C TRP A 83 -13.40 -7.91 10.83
N TRP A 84 -13.41 -9.10 10.28
CA TRP A 84 -12.92 -10.32 10.93
C TRP A 84 -11.45 -10.54 10.63
N VAL A 85 -10.65 -10.68 11.67
CA VAL A 85 -9.23 -11.03 11.56
C VAL A 85 -9.11 -12.48 11.11
N GLN A 86 -8.42 -12.70 10.00
CA GLN A 86 -8.24 -14.01 9.39
C GLN A 86 -7.04 -14.76 9.96
N GLY A 87 -6.77 -15.96 9.42
CA GLY A 87 -5.66 -16.79 9.86
C GLY A 87 -4.31 -16.08 9.80
N LYS A 88 -3.39 -16.50 10.64
CA LYS A 88 -2.03 -15.97 10.66
C LYS A 88 -1.37 -16.14 9.30
N ALA A 89 -0.68 -15.08 8.86
CA ALA A 89 0.08 -15.13 7.63
C ALA A 89 1.40 -15.89 7.83
N GLU A 90 1.70 -16.76 6.89
CA GLU A 90 2.96 -17.49 6.81
C GLU A 90 3.82 -16.91 5.70
N ARG A 91 5.08 -16.60 5.99
CA ARG A 91 6.03 -16.17 4.98
C ARG A 91 6.37 -17.33 4.04
N LYS A 92 6.26 -17.09 2.74
CA LYS A 92 6.63 -18.07 1.71
C LYS A 92 7.99 -17.74 1.11
N ASP A 93 8.16 -16.50 0.67
CA ASP A 93 9.41 -16.04 0.05
C ASP A 93 9.48 -14.51 0.13
N GLY A 94 10.60 -13.96 0.57
CA GLY A 94 10.84 -12.52 0.60
C GLY A 94 9.69 -11.73 1.23
N GLN A 95 8.97 -11.01 0.40
CA GLN A 95 7.81 -10.17 0.76
C GLN A 95 6.45 -10.87 0.55
N LYS A 96 6.47 -12.14 0.09
CA LYS A 96 5.27 -12.93 -0.17
C LYS A 96 4.86 -13.75 1.03
N PHE A 97 3.58 -13.69 1.31
CA PHE A 97 2.94 -14.40 2.42
C PHE A 97 1.70 -15.13 1.94
N THR A 98 1.30 -16.15 2.67
CA THR A 98 0.01 -16.82 2.50
C THR A 98 -0.75 -16.77 3.81
N ALA A 99 -2.03 -16.42 3.74
CA ALA A 99 -2.93 -16.45 4.88
C ALA A 99 -4.21 -17.18 4.51
N ARG A 100 -4.76 -17.92 5.47
CA ARG A 100 -6.04 -18.61 5.32
C ARG A 100 -7.16 -17.62 5.60
N ALA A 101 -8.04 -17.40 4.63
CA ALA A 101 -9.21 -16.53 4.74
C ALA A 101 -10.51 -17.36 4.71
N HIS A 102 -11.50 -16.91 5.48
CA HIS A 102 -12.82 -17.53 5.59
C HIS A 102 -13.89 -16.56 5.08
N PHE A 103 -14.75 -17.05 4.21
CA PHE A 103 -15.85 -16.31 3.59
C PHE A 103 -17.18 -16.90 4.03
N GLY A 104 -17.66 -16.46 5.18
CA GLY A 104 -18.86 -16.97 5.81
C GLY A 104 -18.68 -18.35 6.47
N ASN A 105 -19.80 -18.98 6.76
CA ASN A 105 -19.90 -20.28 7.40
C ASN A 105 -20.56 -21.31 6.47
N GLU A 106 -20.93 -22.46 6.98
CA GLU A 106 -21.54 -23.55 6.21
C GLU A 106 -22.95 -23.22 5.70
N SER A 107 -23.67 -22.36 6.41
CA SER A 107 -25.02 -21.91 6.02
C SER A 107 -25.03 -20.69 5.12
N THR A 108 -23.87 -20.10 4.82
CA THR A 108 -23.79 -18.94 3.93
C THR A 108 -24.07 -19.35 2.48
N GLU A 109 -25.00 -18.68 1.84
CA GLU A 109 -25.39 -18.97 0.46
C GLU A 109 -24.31 -18.56 -0.55
N ALA A 110 -24.29 -19.25 -1.70
CA ALA A 110 -23.48 -18.83 -2.84
C ALA A 110 -23.95 -17.47 -3.36
N GLY A 111 -23.04 -16.67 -3.89
CA GLY A 111 -23.34 -15.31 -4.36
C GLY A 111 -23.17 -14.23 -3.29
N GLN A 112 -22.97 -14.58 -2.02
CA GLN A 112 -22.66 -13.62 -0.98
C GLN A 112 -21.34 -12.89 -1.28
N ARG A 113 -21.34 -11.57 -1.13
CA ARG A 113 -20.17 -10.73 -1.40
C ARG A 113 -19.41 -10.42 -0.14
N TYR A 114 -18.10 -10.42 -0.24
CA TYR A 114 -17.18 -10.13 0.84
C TYR A 114 -16.16 -9.09 0.41
N GLN A 115 -15.73 -8.27 1.33
CA GLN A 115 -14.63 -7.34 1.15
C GLN A 115 -13.41 -7.86 1.89
N ILE A 116 -12.26 -7.74 1.23
CA ILE A 116 -10.96 -8.15 1.76
C ILE A 116 -10.03 -6.94 1.76
N VAL A 117 -9.24 -6.83 2.81
CA VAL A 117 -8.14 -5.89 2.90
C VAL A 117 -6.97 -6.54 3.63
N VAL A 118 -5.76 -6.16 3.28
CA VAL A 118 -4.53 -6.60 3.94
C VAL A 118 -3.91 -5.39 4.62
N LEU A 119 -3.66 -5.49 5.92
CA LEU A 119 -2.90 -4.51 6.68
C LEU A 119 -1.42 -4.88 6.67
N SER A 120 -0.54 -3.90 6.70
CA SER A 120 0.89 -4.08 6.98
C SER A 120 1.20 -3.60 8.38
N THR A 121 1.67 -4.51 9.23
CA THR A 121 2.16 -4.19 10.58
C THR A 121 3.68 -4.06 10.58
N ALA A 122 4.26 -3.52 11.64
CA ALA A 122 5.70 -3.29 11.73
C ALA A 122 6.52 -4.58 11.60
N ASP A 123 6.03 -5.66 12.22
CA ASP A 123 6.68 -6.98 12.28
C ASP A 123 5.67 -8.07 12.66
N GLU A 124 6.14 -9.32 12.77
CA GLU A 124 5.31 -10.46 13.13
C GLU A 124 4.71 -10.32 14.54
N SER A 125 5.44 -9.77 15.50
CA SER A 125 4.96 -9.57 16.87
C SER A 125 3.79 -8.57 16.91
N ALA A 126 3.86 -7.51 16.11
CA ALA A 126 2.77 -6.57 15.94
C ALA A 126 1.55 -7.20 15.26
N ALA A 127 1.77 -8.07 14.26
CA ALA A 127 0.68 -8.82 13.61
C ALA A 127 0.00 -9.82 14.55
N GLN A 128 0.74 -10.44 15.47
CA GLN A 128 0.19 -11.39 16.45
C GLN A 128 -0.77 -10.75 17.47
N ARG A 129 -0.78 -9.41 17.59
CA ARG A 129 -1.77 -8.70 18.43
C ARG A 129 -3.17 -8.74 17.83
N PHE A 130 -3.27 -9.00 16.53
CA PHE A 130 -4.53 -9.25 15.85
C PHE A 130 -4.86 -10.75 16.00
N GLU A 131 -5.69 -11.07 16.97
CA GLU A 131 -6.07 -12.44 17.22
C GLU A 131 -7.04 -12.95 16.16
N THR A 132 -6.73 -14.10 15.56
CA THR A 132 -7.60 -14.76 14.57
C THR A 132 -9.01 -14.97 15.12
N GLY A 133 -10.02 -14.58 14.35
CA GLY A 133 -11.42 -14.70 14.71
C GLY A 133 -11.96 -13.55 15.56
N THR A 134 -11.13 -12.58 15.95
CA THR A 134 -11.61 -11.33 16.55
C THR A 134 -12.11 -10.35 15.49
N THR A 135 -12.80 -9.30 15.93
CA THR A 135 -13.37 -8.30 15.05
C THR A 135 -12.80 -6.92 15.32
N LEU A 136 -12.79 -6.09 14.25
CA LEU A 136 -12.49 -4.67 14.30
C LEU A 136 -13.68 -3.92 13.68
N ASP A 137 -14.13 -2.87 14.33
CA ASP A 137 -15.20 -2.03 13.79
C ASP A 137 -14.73 -1.21 12.58
N GLU A 138 -13.47 -0.77 12.61
CA GLU A 138 -12.84 0.01 11.54
C GLU A 138 -11.43 -0.50 11.24
N ILE A 139 -10.98 -0.24 10.02
CA ILE A 139 -9.57 -0.44 9.63
C ILE A 139 -8.70 0.58 10.38
N PRO A 140 -7.65 0.15 11.10
CA PRO A 140 -6.74 1.05 11.80
C PRO A 140 -6.11 2.07 10.84
N ARG A 141 -6.28 3.36 11.14
CA ARG A 141 -5.83 4.47 10.27
C ARG A 141 -4.32 4.69 10.28
N ASP A 142 -3.65 4.20 11.29
CA ASP A 142 -2.20 4.27 11.48
C ASP A 142 -1.43 3.16 10.78
N LEU A 143 -2.13 2.17 10.21
CA LEU A 143 -1.53 1.10 9.45
C LEU A 143 -1.72 1.30 7.94
N THR A 144 -0.68 1.00 7.18
CA THR A 144 -0.77 0.91 5.72
C THR A 144 -1.60 -0.32 5.36
N HIS A 145 -2.47 -0.18 4.37
CA HIS A 145 -3.30 -1.29 3.91
C HIS A 145 -3.39 -1.34 2.38
N SER A 146 -3.79 -2.50 1.85
CA SER A 146 -4.07 -2.69 0.43
C SER A 146 -5.31 -1.91 0.00
N GLU A 147 -5.55 -1.87 -1.31
CA GLU A 147 -6.89 -1.58 -1.81
C GLU A 147 -7.91 -2.57 -1.25
N LEU A 148 -9.15 -2.11 -1.14
CA LEU A 148 -10.26 -2.94 -0.73
C LEU A 148 -10.75 -3.72 -1.95
N ILE A 149 -10.76 -5.05 -1.86
CA ILE A 149 -11.19 -5.94 -2.95
C ILE A 149 -12.48 -6.63 -2.55
N GLU A 150 -13.47 -6.60 -3.45
CA GLU A 150 -14.70 -7.34 -3.28
C GLU A 150 -14.61 -8.66 -4.04
N VAL A 151 -14.99 -9.76 -3.38
CA VAL A 151 -15.04 -11.13 -3.95
C VAL A 151 -16.42 -11.73 -3.73
N VAL A 152 -16.72 -12.78 -4.48
CA VAL A 152 -18.03 -13.45 -4.46
C VAL A 152 -17.86 -14.90 -4.04
N ARG A 153 -18.56 -15.32 -3.00
CA ARG A 153 -18.57 -16.72 -2.59
C ARG A 153 -19.31 -17.60 -3.59
N GLN A 154 -18.70 -18.75 -3.94
CA GLN A 154 -19.29 -19.85 -4.69
C GLN A 154 -20.03 -20.85 -3.80
#